data_48c1f3293f76ae7934489d24b98d3592
#
_entry.id   48c1f3293f76ae7934489d24b98d3592
#
_cell.length_a   1.000
_cell.length_b   1.000
_cell.length_c   1.000
_cell.angle_alpha   90.00
_cell.angle_beta   90.00
_cell.angle_gamma   90.00
#
_symmetry.space_group_name_H-M   'P 1'
#
loop_
_entity.id
_entity.type
_entity.pdbx_description
1 polymer ?
#
loop_
_entity_poly.entity_id
_entity_poly.type
_entity_poly.pdbx_seq_one_letter_code
_entity_poly.pdbx_strand_id
1 'polypeptide(L)'
;MLSKTHALVLHSFKLGDSKFIVEVLTEVYGRVSFITNIAKSKKGAQQRMLFQPLTLLEITFDYKSTQNLQKLKEARIAVPLHQISFDPYKCSIAFFLAEFLFHATKKESHNTLLYKYIESSVMWLNETSQQFANFHIVFMLKLSKFIGFYPNLDSYTKGCLFNLRTACFEFLMPAHSDVLTMNEAESMYHLLRLNYDTMHHFAMSHEERNRCTELILKYYKLHLPSFPPLKSLSVLQDVMRT
;
A
#
# COMPACT_ATOMS: atom_id res chain seq x y z
N MET A 1 23.02 5.16 18.43
CA MET A 1 23.17 6.46 17.72
C MET A 1 21.80 7.06 17.50
N LEU A 2 21.61 8.33 17.82
CA LEU A 2 20.34 9.01 17.60
C LEU A 2 20.12 9.18 16.09
N SER A 3 18.99 8.65 15.60
CA SER A 3 18.65 8.66 14.18
C SER A 3 17.36 9.43 13.96
N LYS A 4 17.34 10.23 12.92
CA LYS A 4 16.17 11.00 12.48
C LYS A 4 15.85 10.61 11.04
N THR A 5 14.57 10.28 10.75
CA THR A 5 14.13 9.86 9.43
C THR A 5 12.64 10.14 9.21
N HIS A 6 12.23 10.24 7.96
CA HIS A 6 10.83 10.18 7.59
C HIS A 6 10.30 8.74 7.69
N ALA A 7 9.03 8.62 8.00
CA ALA A 7 8.37 7.32 8.16
C ALA A 7 6.89 7.40 7.79
N LEU A 8 6.38 6.32 7.23
CA LEU A 8 4.96 6.10 6.96
C LEU A 8 4.40 5.06 7.93
N VAL A 9 3.32 5.37 8.62
CA VAL A 9 2.65 4.42 9.52
C VAL A 9 1.90 3.38 8.70
N LEU A 10 2.24 2.10 8.89
CA LEU A 10 1.57 0.97 8.25
C LEU A 10 0.50 0.37 9.15
N HIS A 11 0.86 0.15 10.42
CA HIS A 11 -0.04 -0.47 11.39
C HIS A 11 0.28 -0.01 12.80
N SER A 12 -0.74 0.09 13.65
CA SER A 12 -0.55 0.33 15.08
C SER A 12 -1.56 -0.45 15.90
N PHE A 13 -1.13 -0.99 17.02
CA PHE A 13 -2.01 -1.70 17.93
C PHE A 13 -1.61 -1.51 19.39
N LYS A 14 -2.61 -1.61 20.24
CA LYS A 14 -2.42 -1.49 21.70
C LYS A 14 -1.90 -2.80 22.28
N LEU A 15 -0.83 -2.71 23.08
CA LEU A 15 -0.26 -3.82 23.83
C LEU A 15 -0.43 -3.56 25.34
N GLY A 16 -1.38 -4.27 25.99
CA GLY A 16 -1.69 -4.03 27.38
C GLY A 16 -2.33 -2.64 27.62
N ASP A 17 -2.09 -2.02 28.78
CA ASP A 17 -2.85 -0.83 29.20
C ASP A 17 -2.37 0.49 28.61
N SER A 18 -1.07 0.68 28.45
CA SER A 18 -0.48 1.96 28.05
C SER A 18 0.54 1.86 26.92
N LYS A 19 0.91 0.65 26.50
CA LYS A 19 1.89 0.44 25.44
C LYS A 19 1.21 0.34 24.08
N PHE A 20 1.85 0.91 23.08
CA PHE A 20 1.50 0.78 21.67
C PHE A 20 2.69 0.23 20.90
N ILE A 21 2.41 -0.68 19.98
CA ILE A 21 3.35 -1.07 18.95
C ILE A 21 2.93 -0.35 17.68
N VAL A 22 3.89 0.29 17.03
CA VAL A 22 3.70 1.03 15.78
C VAL A 22 4.67 0.48 14.75
N GLU A 23 4.15 -0.04 13.66
CA GLU A 23 4.95 -0.50 12.54
C GLU A 23 4.96 0.55 11.44
N VAL A 24 6.15 0.95 11.04
CA VAL A 24 6.35 1.97 10.03
C VAL A 24 7.30 1.50 8.94
N LEU A 25 7.14 2.07 7.74
CA LEU A 25 8.15 2.04 6.70
C LEU A 25 8.95 3.35 6.78
N THR A 26 10.25 3.26 6.98
CA THR A 26 11.14 4.43 7.07
C THR A 26 11.91 4.64 5.77
N GLU A 27 12.28 5.87 5.49
CA GLU A 27 13.09 6.22 4.32
C GLU A 27 14.48 5.57 4.36
N VAL A 28 15.10 5.51 5.56
CA VAL A 28 16.51 5.13 5.72
C VAL A 28 16.71 3.69 6.21
N TYR A 29 15.79 3.16 7.04
CA TYR A 29 15.97 1.88 7.71
C TYR A 29 15.01 0.78 7.22
N GLY A 30 14.21 1.04 6.16
CA GLY A 30 13.16 0.12 5.75
C GLY A 30 12.07 -0.02 6.82
N ARG A 31 11.58 -1.24 7.04
CA ARG A 31 10.57 -1.50 8.08
C ARG A 31 11.17 -1.48 9.48
N VAL A 32 10.51 -0.74 10.37
CA VAL A 32 10.89 -0.66 11.79
C VAL A 32 9.63 -0.75 12.65
N SER A 33 9.70 -1.56 13.71
CA SER A 33 8.65 -1.65 14.73
C SER A 33 9.07 -0.87 15.96
N PHE A 34 8.20 0.01 16.44
CA PHE A 34 8.42 0.82 17.62
C PHE A 34 7.50 0.42 18.77
N ILE A 35 8.02 0.49 19.98
CA ILE A 35 7.21 0.50 21.20
C ILE A 35 7.20 1.91 21.78
N THR A 36 6.04 2.40 22.14
CA THR A 36 5.84 3.70 22.78
C THR A 36 4.78 3.60 23.88
N ASN A 37 4.88 4.46 24.89
CA ASN A 37 3.87 4.56 25.94
C ASN A 37 2.92 5.72 25.61
N ILE A 38 1.62 5.44 25.65
CA ILE A 38 0.58 6.44 25.41
C ILE A 38 -0.37 6.47 26.61
N ALA A 39 -0.39 7.58 27.31
CA ALA A 39 -1.23 7.75 28.49
C ALA A 39 -2.74 7.74 28.16
N LYS A 40 -3.57 7.35 29.13
CA LYS A 40 -5.05 7.45 29.05
C LYS A 40 -5.51 8.89 29.35
N SER A 41 -5.01 9.87 28.61
CA SER A 41 -5.28 11.29 28.80
C SER A 41 -5.62 11.96 27.46
N LYS A 42 -6.10 13.21 27.49
CA LYS A 42 -6.34 14.02 26.28
C LYS A 42 -5.07 14.12 25.41
N LYS A 43 -3.91 14.34 26.04
CA LYS A 43 -2.60 14.34 25.37
C LYS A 43 -2.28 12.97 24.74
N GLY A 44 -2.59 11.88 25.42
CA GLY A 44 -2.43 10.53 24.87
C GLY A 44 -3.39 10.25 23.71
N ALA A 45 -4.59 10.83 23.72
CA ALA A 45 -5.50 10.74 22.57
C ALA A 45 -4.91 11.44 21.34
N GLN A 46 -4.36 12.64 21.48
CA GLN A 46 -3.66 13.34 20.41
C GLN A 46 -2.44 12.55 19.91
N GLN A 47 -1.68 11.93 20.81
CA GLN A 47 -0.55 11.11 20.44
C GLN A 47 -0.95 9.86 19.64
N ARG A 48 -2.12 9.24 19.92
CA ARG A 48 -2.66 8.13 19.12
C ARG A 48 -3.00 8.52 17.69
N MET A 49 -3.41 9.78 17.47
CA MET A 49 -3.70 10.28 16.12
C MET A 49 -2.47 10.29 15.20
N LEU A 50 -1.25 10.44 15.78
CA LEU A 50 -0.01 10.34 15.02
C LEU A 50 0.18 8.95 14.37
N PHE A 51 -0.37 7.91 14.99
CA PHE A 51 -0.18 6.52 14.56
C PHE A 51 -1.36 5.96 13.77
N GLN A 52 -2.13 6.83 13.15
CA GLN A 52 -3.15 6.42 12.18
C GLN A 52 -2.49 5.87 10.90
N PRO A 53 -3.13 4.89 10.23
CA PRO A 53 -2.63 4.35 8.96
C PRO A 53 -2.30 5.43 7.93
N LEU A 54 -1.20 5.26 7.20
CA LEU A 54 -0.63 6.15 6.20
C LEU A 54 -0.22 7.54 6.69
N THR A 55 -0.23 7.82 8.01
CA THR A 55 0.31 9.09 8.52
C THR A 55 1.80 9.21 8.18
N LEU A 56 2.18 10.33 7.59
CA LEU A 56 3.57 10.68 7.29
C LEU A 56 4.18 11.38 8.52
N LEU A 57 5.20 10.75 9.08
CA LEU A 57 5.87 11.19 10.29
C LEU A 57 7.33 11.55 10.04
N GLU A 58 7.83 12.49 10.82
CA GLU A 58 9.25 12.62 11.12
C GLU A 58 9.47 12.00 12.51
N ILE A 59 10.37 11.02 12.59
CA ILE A 59 10.63 10.28 13.82
C ILE A 59 12.09 10.38 14.25
N THR A 60 12.31 10.34 15.57
CA THR A 60 13.63 10.28 16.18
C THR A 60 13.71 9.11 17.14
N PHE A 61 14.75 8.28 17.02
CA PHE A 61 14.96 7.09 17.83
C PHE A 61 16.44 6.69 17.92
N ASP A 62 16.81 5.84 18.87
CA ASP A 62 18.13 5.22 18.92
C ASP A 62 18.08 3.89 18.16
N TYR A 63 18.61 3.86 16.93
CA TYR A 63 18.66 2.65 16.14
C TYR A 63 19.64 1.63 16.73
N LYS A 64 19.15 0.41 16.95
CA LYS A 64 19.91 -0.75 17.40
C LYS A 64 19.63 -1.93 16.47
N SER A 65 20.60 -2.29 15.65
CA SER A 65 20.45 -3.36 14.64
C SER A 65 20.16 -4.74 15.25
N THR A 66 20.51 -4.96 16.52
CA THR A 66 20.25 -6.20 17.26
C THR A 66 18.85 -6.30 17.86
N GLN A 67 18.03 -5.25 17.77
CA GLN A 67 16.69 -5.21 18.36
C GLN A 67 15.63 -5.12 17.27
N ASN A 68 14.70 -6.06 17.23
CA ASN A 68 13.56 -6.03 16.32
C ASN A 68 12.52 -4.96 16.71
N LEU A 69 12.45 -4.62 17.99
CA LEU A 69 11.53 -3.62 18.52
C LEU A 69 12.32 -2.44 19.09
N GLN A 70 12.19 -1.29 18.42
CA GLN A 70 12.92 -0.07 18.77
C GLN A 70 12.12 0.79 19.76
N LYS A 71 12.79 1.65 20.49
CA LYS A 71 12.16 2.62 21.39
C LYS A 71 12.02 3.97 20.68
N LEU A 72 10.80 4.39 20.42
CA LEU A 72 10.50 5.71 19.85
C LEU A 72 10.77 6.80 20.90
N LYS A 73 11.55 7.82 20.52
CA LYS A 73 11.81 9.00 21.36
C LYS A 73 10.85 10.13 21.03
N GLU A 74 10.74 10.45 19.74
CA GLU A 74 9.90 11.55 19.27
C GLU A 74 9.24 11.17 17.93
N ALA A 75 8.01 11.61 17.75
CA ALA A 75 7.30 11.56 16.49
C ALA A 75 6.49 12.83 16.29
N ARG A 76 6.53 13.40 15.09
CA ARG A 76 5.70 14.53 14.68
C ARG A 76 5.19 14.32 13.27
N ILE A 77 4.06 14.93 12.94
CA ILE A 77 3.53 14.92 11.57
C ILE A 77 4.52 15.64 10.67
N ALA A 78 4.98 14.96 9.62
CA ALA A 78 5.83 15.54 8.59
C ALA A 78 4.99 16.33 7.57
N VAL A 79 3.89 15.72 7.11
CA VAL A 79 2.94 16.34 6.18
C VAL A 79 1.52 16.06 6.67
N PRO A 80 0.68 17.08 6.88
CA PRO A 80 -0.71 16.90 7.26
C PRO A 80 -1.55 16.41 6.07
N LEU A 81 -2.27 15.30 6.23
CA LEU A 81 -3.09 14.66 5.19
C LEU A 81 -4.58 14.97 5.41
N HIS A 82 -4.95 16.26 5.30
CA HIS A 82 -6.31 16.72 5.62
C HIS A 82 -7.38 16.12 4.72
N GLN A 83 -7.15 16.10 3.40
CA GLN A 83 -8.14 15.59 2.46
C GLN A 83 -8.42 14.08 2.67
N ILE A 84 -7.38 13.29 2.93
CA ILE A 84 -7.56 11.85 3.24
C ILE A 84 -8.38 11.66 4.51
N SER A 85 -8.20 12.52 5.52
CA SER A 85 -8.90 12.39 6.81
C SER A 85 -10.36 12.78 6.76
N PHE A 86 -10.77 13.67 5.85
CA PHE A 86 -12.13 14.19 5.78
C PHE A 86 -12.98 13.61 4.64
N ASP A 87 -12.35 12.98 3.65
CA ASP A 87 -13.03 12.31 2.54
C ASP A 87 -13.19 10.80 2.84
N PRO A 88 -14.41 10.26 2.99
CA PRO A 88 -14.61 8.84 3.31
C PRO A 88 -14.07 7.88 2.26
N TYR A 89 -14.08 8.26 0.98
CA TYR A 89 -13.54 7.44 -0.11
C TYR A 89 -12.01 7.37 -0.02
N LYS A 90 -11.34 8.52 0.15
CA LYS A 90 -9.89 8.56 0.34
C LYS A 90 -9.46 7.86 1.62
N CYS A 91 -10.24 8.02 2.70
CA CYS A 91 -10.00 7.35 3.96
C CYS A 91 -10.06 5.83 3.81
N SER A 92 -11.07 5.29 3.11
CA SER A 92 -11.17 3.85 2.84
C SER A 92 -10.02 3.31 2.00
N ILE A 93 -9.60 4.06 0.98
CA ILE A 93 -8.41 3.75 0.17
C ILE A 93 -7.15 3.74 1.07
N ALA A 94 -6.99 4.72 1.95
CA ALA A 94 -5.84 4.82 2.83
C ALA A 94 -5.76 3.64 3.83
N PHE A 95 -6.88 3.24 4.43
CA PHE A 95 -6.92 2.06 5.30
C PHE A 95 -6.58 0.78 4.56
N PHE A 96 -7.14 0.60 3.36
CA PHE A 96 -6.84 -0.54 2.51
C PHE A 96 -5.35 -0.58 2.13
N LEU A 97 -4.78 0.52 1.66
CA LEU A 97 -3.39 0.57 1.25
C LEU A 97 -2.42 0.44 2.43
N ALA A 98 -2.76 0.89 3.62
CA ALA A 98 -1.93 0.67 4.81
C ALA A 98 -1.83 -0.83 5.14
N GLU A 99 -2.95 -1.56 5.18
CA GLU A 99 -2.95 -3.01 5.40
C GLU A 99 -2.22 -3.74 4.26
N PHE A 100 -2.49 -3.35 3.02
CA PHE A 100 -1.81 -3.90 1.85
C PHE A 100 -0.28 -3.72 1.94
N LEU A 101 0.20 -2.51 2.20
CA LEU A 101 1.62 -2.21 2.37
C LEU A 101 2.23 -2.95 3.57
N PHE A 102 1.49 -3.05 4.67
CA PHE A 102 1.93 -3.81 5.84
C PHE A 102 2.32 -5.24 5.49
N HIS A 103 1.58 -5.89 4.58
CA HIS A 103 1.88 -7.24 4.12
C HIS A 103 2.84 -7.30 2.94
N ALA A 104 2.69 -6.41 1.96
CA ALA A 104 3.51 -6.38 0.75
C ALA A 104 4.98 -6.04 1.03
N THR A 105 5.25 -5.18 2.01
CA THR A 105 6.62 -4.75 2.35
C THR A 105 7.24 -5.53 3.52
N LYS A 106 6.65 -6.65 3.95
CA LYS A 106 7.09 -7.39 5.15
C LYS A 106 8.54 -7.86 5.09
N LYS A 107 9.03 -8.20 3.90
CA LYS A 107 10.41 -8.67 3.68
C LYS A 107 11.32 -7.59 3.10
N GLU A 108 10.80 -6.39 2.89
CA GLU A 108 11.57 -5.31 2.30
C GLU A 108 12.58 -4.75 3.31
N SER A 109 13.82 -4.74 2.89
CA SER A 109 14.91 -4.03 3.56
C SER A 109 14.88 -2.53 3.19
N HIS A 110 15.92 -1.80 3.48
CA HIS A 110 16.08 -0.42 3.07
C HIS A 110 15.93 -0.25 1.54
N ASN A 111 14.94 0.51 1.11
CA ASN A 111 14.68 0.84 -0.28
C ASN A 111 14.10 2.27 -0.38
N THR A 112 14.98 3.25 -0.57
CA THR A 112 14.60 4.67 -0.63
C THR A 112 13.66 4.96 -1.82
N LEU A 113 13.82 4.27 -2.96
CA LEU A 113 12.96 4.48 -4.13
C LEU A 113 11.54 4.00 -3.86
N LEU A 114 11.39 2.85 -3.19
CA LEU A 114 10.10 2.34 -2.75
C LEU A 114 9.42 3.32 -1.77
N TYR A 115 10.19 3.81 -0.77
CA TYR A 115 9.66 4.78 0.19
C TYR A 115 9.16 6.05 -0.49
N LYS A 116 9.97 6.65 -1.37
CA LYS A 116 9.62 7.87 -2.11
C LYS A 116 8.43 7.68 -3.03
N TYR A 117 8.32 6.52 -3.67
CA TYR A 117 7.14 6.19 -4.46
C TYR A 117 5.87 6.18 -3.60
N ILE A 118 5.91 5.53 -2.44
CA ILE A 118 4.75 5.44 -1.54
C ILE A 118 4.40 6.82 -0.98
N GLU A 119 5.38 7.57 -0.49
CA GLU A 119 5.21 8.92 0.05
C GLU A 119 4.56 9.86 -0.98
N SER A 120 5.11 9.94 -2.19
CA SER A 120 4.58 10.78 -3.27
C SER A 120 3.17 10.36 -3.69
N SER A 121 2.88 9.05 -3.69
CA SER A 121 1.55 8.52 -4.00
C SER A 121 0.50 8.94 -2.95
N VAL A 122 0.86 8.85 -1.66
CA VAL A 122 -0.01 9.28 -0.56
C VAL A 122 -0.27 10.79 -0.62
N MET A 123 0.75 11.58 -0.92
CA MET A 123 0.61 13.03 -1.11
C MET A 123 -0.28 13.34 -2.30
N TRP A 124 -0.11 12.66 -3.44
CA TRP A 124 -0.97 12.82 -4.60
C TRP A 124 -2.45 12.52 -4.27
N LEU A 125 -2.73 11.41 -3.55
CA LEU A 125 -4.09 11.08 -3.13
C LEU A 125 -4.67 12.15 -2.19
N ASN A 126 -3.84 12.75 -1.33
CA ASN A 126 -4.29 13.83 -0.46
C ASN A 126 -4.65 15.10 -1.26
N GLU A 127 -3.86 15.46 -2.25
CA GLU A 127 -3.98 16.72 -2.98
C GLU A 127 -5.07 16.69 -4.07
N THR A 128 -5.29 15.54 -4.72
CA THR A 128 -6.30 15.43 -5.78
C THR A 128 -7.71 15.66 -5.24
N SER A 129 -8.54 16.34 -6.00
CA SER A 129 -9.96 16.57 -5.64
C SER A 129 -10.92 15.64 -6.36
N GLN A 130 -10.51 15.03 -7.47
CA GLN A 130 -11.38 14.23 -8.35
C GLN A 130 -10.60 13.10 -9.04
N GLN A 131 -11.35 12.16 -9.66
CA GLN A 131 -10.82 11.15 -10.57
C GLN A 131 -9.85 10.13 -9.95
N PHE A 132 -9.93 9.91 -8.63
CA PHE A 132 -9.05 8.98 -7.90
C PHE A 132 -9.63 7.56 -7.70
N ALA A 133 -10.77 7.23 -8.32
CA ALA A 133 -11.44 5.95 -8.11
C ALA A 133 -10.55 4.73 -8.43
N ASN A 134 -9.65 4.84 -9.42
CA ASN A 134 -8.71 3.78 -9.83
C ASN A 134 -7.35 3.87 -9.12
N PHE A 135 -7.16 4.79 -8.18
CA PHE A 135 -5.88 5.07 -7.56
C PHE A 135 -5.24 3.83 -6.92
N HIS A 136 -5.98 3.08 -6.13
CA HIS A 136 -5.48 1.89 -5.44
C HIS A 136 -5.01 0.80 -6.42
N ILE A 137 -5.68 0.65 -7.56
CA ILE A 137 -5.31 -0.29 -8.63
C ILE A 137 -3.96 0.10 -9.24
N VAL A 138 -3.85 1.35 -9.69
CA VAL A 138 -2.61 1.87 -10.29
C VAL A 138 -1.47 1.85 -9.28
N PHE A 139 -1.74 2.22 -8.02
CA PHE A 139 -0.77 2.16 -6.93
C PHE A 139 -0.21 0.75 -6.75
N MET A 140 -1.07 -0.26 -6.61
CA MET A 140 -0.64 -1.64 -6.41
C MET A 140 0.17 -2.16 -7.61
N LEU A 141 -0.29 -1.92 -8.84
CA LEU A 141 0.42 -2.34 -10.04
C LEU A 141 1.80 -1.70 -10.15
N LYS A 142 1.92 -0.40 -9.88
CA LYS A 142 3.23 0.28 -9.90
C LYS A 142 4.15 -0.16 -8.76
N LEU A 143 3.59 -0.47 -7.58
CA LEU A 143 4.37 -0.95 -6.44
C LEU A 143 5.12 -2.25 -6.77
N SER A 144 4.52 -3.16 -7.56
CA SER A 144 5.14 -4.43 -7.93
C SER A 144 6.50 -4.25 -8.64
N LYS A 145 6.74 -3.09 -9.27
CA LYS A 145 8.02 -2.74 -9.90
C LYS A 145 9.14 -2.58 -8.86
N PHE A 146 8.81 -2.03 -7.69
CA PHE A 146 9.80 -1.77 -6.63
C PHE A 146 10.09 -3.02 -5.79
N ILE A 147 9.18 -3.99 -5.78
CA ILE A 147 9.32 -5.24 -5.02
C ILE A 147 9.59 -6.47 -5.91
N GLY A 148 9.90 -6.25 -7.22
CA GLY A 148 10.60 -7.21 -8.08
C GLY A 148 9.73 -8.20 -8.86
N PHE A 149 8.42 -7.97 -9.01
CA PHE A 149 7.55 -8.83 -9.85
C PHE A 149 6.61 -8.01 -10.76
N TYR A 150 7.13 -6.94 -11.34
CA TYR A 150 6.37 -6.15 -12.31
C TYR A 150 6.11 -6.96 -13.59
N PRO A 151 4.87 -6.95 -14.11
CA PRO A 151 4.53 -7.66 -15.34
C PRO A 151 5.40 -7.25 -16.53
N ASN A 152 5.79 -8.23 -17.34
CA ASN A 152 6.56 -7.98 -18.56
C ASN A 152 5.64 -7.49 -19.67
N LEU A 153 5.64 -6.18 -19.92
CA LEU A 153 4.83 -5.54 -20.95
C LEU A 153 5.29 -5.86 -22.38
N ASP A 154 6.57 -6.17 -22.59
CA ASP A 154 7.14 -6.44 -23.91
C ASP A 154 6.62 -7.76 -24.51
N SER A 155 6.08 -8.64 -23.66
CA SER A 155 5.45 -9.90 -24.12
C SER A 155 3.99 -9.74 -24.58
N TYR A 156 3.40 -8.55 -24.47
CA TYR A 156 2.01 -8.34 -24.82
C TYR A 156 1.80 -8.34 -26.34
N THR A 157 0.81 -9.12 -26.77
CA THR A 157 0.23 -9.09 -28.13
C THR A 157 -1.28 -9.23 -28.00
N LYS A 158 -2.04 -8.54 -28.86
CA LYS A 158 -3.51 -8.60 -28.80
C LYS A 158 -4.02 -10.04 -28.92
N GLY A 159 -4.93 -10.43 -28.03
CA GLY A 159 -5.50 -11.78 -27.97
C GLY A 159 -4.69 -12.78 -27.13
N CYS A 160 -3.62 -12.35 -26.47
CA CYS A 160 -2.90 -13.18 -25.50
C CYS A 160 -3.64 -13.31 -24.16
N LEU A 161 -3.24 -14.29 -23.38
CA LEU A 161 -3.57 -14.48 -21.96
C LEU A 161 -2.49 -13.81 -21.11
N PHE A 162 -2.77 -13.58 -19.81
CA PHE A 162 -1.73 -13.17 -18.87
C PHE A 162 -1.55 -14.24 -17.78
N ASN A 163 -0.36 -14.80 -17.73
CA ASN A 163 -0.01 -15.80 -16.72
C ASN A 163 0.42 -15.11 -15.42
N LEU A 164 -0.42 -15.24 -14.38
CA LEU A 164 -0.18 -14.61 -13.08
C LEU A 164 1.06 -15.15 -12.35
N ARG A 165 1.51 -16.39 -12.67
CA ARG A 165 2.69 -16.98 -12.01
C ARG A 165 4.00 -16.50 -12.61
N THR A 166 4.04 -16.37 -13.93
CA THR A 166 5.25 -15.95 -14.67
C THR A 166 5.33 -14.45 -14.88
N ALA A 167 4.25 -13.71 -14.61
CA ALA A 167 4.11 -12.28 -14.89
C ALA A 167 4.30 -11.92 -16.37
N CYS A 168 3.95 -12.83 -17.28
CA CYS A 168 4.11 -12.67 -18.73
C CYS A 168 2.78 -12.83 -19.46
N PHE A 169 2.70 -12.16 -20.63
CA PHE A 169 1.63 -12.39 -21.59
C PHE A 169 2.04 -13.54 -22.53
N GLU A 170 1.13 -14.48 -22.79
CA GLU A 170 1.39 -15.69 -23.57
C GLU A 170 0.13 -16.19 -24.30
N PHE A 171 0.29 -16.90 -25.40
CA PHE A 171 -0.83 -17.47 -26.17
C PHE A 171 -1.22 -18.87 -25.70
N LEU A 172 -0.26 -19.62 -25.17
CA LEU A 172 -0.50 -20.99 -24.73
C LEU A 172 -1.20 -21.01 -23.38
N MET A 173 -2.28 -21.78 -23.28
CA MET A 173 -2.96 -21.98 -22.01
C MET A 173 -2.06 -22.84 -21.11
N PRO A 174 -1.61 -22.29 -19.95
CA PRO A 174 -0.83 -23.08 -19.01
C PRO A 174 -1.67 -24.16 -18.32
N ALA A 175 -0.99 -25.17 -17.75
CA ALA A 175 -1.64 -26.30 -17.07
C ALA A 175 -2.24 -25.97 -15.68
N HIS A 176 -2.44 -24.67 -15.38
CA HIS A 176 -2.99 -24.18 -14.11
C HIS A 176 -4.03 -23.07 -14.35
N SER A 177 -4.86 -22.78 -13.32
CA SER A 177 -5.95 -21.80 -13.39
C SER A 177 -5.55 -20.35 -13.04
N ASP A 178 -4.26 -20.07 -12.77
CA ASP A 178 -3.78 -18.73 -12.44
C ASP A 178 -3.44 -17.94 -13.70
N VAL A 179 -4.48 -17.67 -14.50
CA VAL A 179 -4.40 -17.02 -15.81
C VAL A 179 -5.54 -16.02 -15.91
N LEU A 180 -5.25 -14.86 -16.48
CA LEU A 180 -6.28 -13.91 -16.90
C LEU A 180 -6.76 -14.29 -18.31
N THR A 181 -8.06 -14.15 -18.53
CA THR A 181 -8.67 -14.26 -19.88
C THR A 181 -8.12 -13.18 -20.81
N MET A 182 -8.33 -13.32 -22.12
CA MET A 182 -7.88 -12.35 -23.12
C MET A 182 -8.34 -10.92 -22.79
N ASN A 183 -9.60 -10.75 -22.39
CA ASN A 183 -10.15 -9.44 -22.04
C ASN A 183 -9.53 -8.87 -20.74
N GLU A 184 -9.35 -9.72 -19.71
CA GLU A 184 -8.69 -9.32 -18.48
C GLU A 184 -7.20 -9.00 -18.70
N ALA A 185 -6.52 -9.73 -19.58
CA ALA A 185 -5.13 -9.50 -19.98
C ALA A 185 -4.96 -8.17 -20.72
N GLU A 186 -5.86 -7.85 -21.65
CA GLU A 186 -5.91 -6.56 -22.34
C GLU A 186 -6.15 -5.41 -21.33
N SER A 187 -7.10 -5.56 -20.42
CA SER A 187 -7.37 -4.60 -19.36
C SER A 187 -6.13 -4.41 -18.45
N MET A 188 -5.47 -5.50 -18.05
CA MET A 188 -4.24 -5.47 -17.27
C MET A 188 -3.13 -4.72 -18.00
N TYR A 189 -2.93 -4.98 -19.29
CA TYR A 189 -1.96 -4.26 -20.12
C TYR A 189 -2.22 -2.76 -20.15
N HIS A 190 -3.46 -2.34 -20.34
CA HIS A 190 -3.82 -0.92 -20.34
C HIS A 190 -3.60 -0.28 -18.96
N LEU A 191 -4.03 -0.94 -17.87
CA LEU A 191 -3.87 -0.45 -16.48
C LEU A 191 -2.39 -0.27 -16.10
N LEU A 192 -1.51 -1.18 -16.53
CA LEU A 192 -0.07 -1.09 -16.29
C LEU A 192 0.59 0.14 -16.93
N ARG A 193 0.03 0.67 -18.00
CA ARG A 193 0.51 1.86 -18.72
C ARG A 193 0.00 3.18 -18.12
N LEU A 194 -1.04 3.13 -17.28
CA LEU A 194 -1.60 4.32 -16.67
C LEU A 194 -0.67 4.86 -15.57
N ASN A 195 -0.82 6.15 -15.33
CA ASN A 195 -0.31 6.84 -14.14
C ASN A 195 -1.49 7.54 -13.44
N TYR A 196 -1.24 8.28 -12.38
CA TYR A 196 -2.29 8.94 -11.62
C TYR A 196 -3.03 10.02 -12.43
N ASP A 197 -2.34 10.70 -13.37
CA ASP A 197 -2.93 11.74 -14.20
C ASP A 197 -3.80 11.16 -15.32
N THR A 198 -3.54 9.92 -15.76
CA THR A 198 -4.22 9.28 -16.90
C THR A 198 -5.18 8.15 -16.51
N MET A 199 -5.19 7.72 -15.24
CA MET A 199 -6.00 6.57 -14.80
C MET A 199 -7.52 6.79 -14.94
N HIS A 200 -7.98 8.03 -15.00
CA HIS A 200 -9.39 8.37 -15.20
C HIS A 200 -9.87 8.09 -16.63
N HIS A 201 -8.95 7.99 -17.61
CA HIS A 201 -9.31 7.61 -18.98
C HIS A 201 -9.74 6.13 -19.10
N PHE A 202 -9.39 5.31 -18.14
CA PHE A 202 -9.83 3.92 -18.08
C PHE A 202 -11.08 3.82 -17.21
N ALA A 203 -12.24 4.02 -17.85
CA ALA A 203 -13.53 3.92 -17.16
C ALA A 203 -13.79 2.46 -16.73
N MET A 204 -14.12 2.25 -15.47
CA MET A 204 -14.53 0.97 -14.89
C MET A 204 -15.79 1.16 -14.07
N SER A 205 -16.73 0.22 -14.19
CA SER A 205 -17.81 0.06 -13.23
C SER A 205 -17.26 -0.32 -11.86
N HIS A 206 -18.09 -0.22 -10.84
CA HIS A 206 -17.72 -0.68 -9.49
C HIS A 206 -17.32 -2.16 -9.46
N GLU A 207 -18.10 -3.01 -10.16
CA GLU A 207 -17.87 -4.46 -10.24
C GLU A 207 -16.53 -4.78 -10.94
N GLU A 208 -16.23 -4.13 -12.05
CA GLU A 208 -14.96 -4.28 -12.76
C GLU A 208 -13.78 -3.84 -11.90
N ARG A 209 -13.93 -2.74 -11.15
CA ARG A 209 -12.90 -2.25 -10.24
C ARG A 209 -12.62 -3.23 -9.11
N ASN A 210 -13.70 -3.79 -8.52
CA ASN A 210 -13.57 -4.82 -7.50
C ASN A 210 -12.89 -6.07 -8.05
N ARG A 211 -13.29 -6.54 -9.22
CA ARG A 211 -12.69 -7.68 -9.89
C ARG A 211 -11.21 -7.46 -10.18
N CYS A 212 -10.84 -6.28 -10.70
CA CYS A 212 -9.43 -5.92 -10.92
C CYS A 212 -8.63 -5.93 -9.61
N THR A 213 -9.19 -5.37 -8.53
CA THR A 213 -8.54 -5.37 -7.22
C THR A 213 -8.29 -6.79 -6.72
N GLU A 214 -9.28 -7.67 -6.80
CA GLU A 214 -9.16 -9.09 -6.38
C GLU A 214 -8.10 -9.84 -7.21
N LEU A 215 -8.05 -9.62 -8.53
CA LEU A 215 -7.05 -10.22 -9.41
C LEU A 215 -5.63 -9.75 -9.09
N ILE A 216 -5.45 -8.47 -8.78
CA ILE A 216 -4.17 -7.93 -8.34
C ILE A 216 -3.77 -8.52 -6.98
N LEU A 217 -4.68 -8.63 -6.03
CA LEU A 217 -4.40 -9.29 -4.74
C LEU A 217 -4.05 -10.77 -4.90
N LYS A 218 -4.72 -11.50 -5.83
CA LYS A 218 -4.35 -12.87 -6.20
C LYS A 218 -2.94 -12.92 -6.78
N TYR A 219 -2.59 -11.97 -7.66
CA TYR A 219 -1.25 -11.84 -8.23
C TYR A 219 -0.20 -11.63 -7.13
N TYR A 220 -0.44 -10.69 -6.19
CA TYR A 220 0.43 -10.49 -5.05
C TYR A 220 0.59 -11.73 -4.18
N LYS A 221 -0.47 -12.48 -3.92
CA LYS A 221 -0.42 -13.72 -3.16
C LYS A 221 0.44 -14.81 -3.82
N LEU A 222 0.46 -14.86 -5.15
CA LEU A 222 1.31 -15.82 -5.89
C LEU A 222 2.79 -15.47 -5.80
N HIS A 223 3.13 -14.18 -5.81
CA HIS A 223 4.53 -13.71 -5.74
C HIS A 223 5.05 -13.50 -4.32
N LEU A 224 4.15 -13.30 -3.36
CA LEU A 224 4.45 -13.15 -1.92
C LEU A 224 3.72 -14.25 -1.12
N PRO A 225 4.34 -15.43 -0.91
CA PRO A 225 3.65 -16.58 -0.31
C PRO A 225 3.05 -16.34 1.07
N SER A 226 3.56 -15.37 1.83
CA SER A 226 3.03 -14.99 3.15
C SER A 226 1.97 -13.86 3.11
N PHE A 227 1.50 -13.49 1.91
CA PHE A 227 0.49 -12.43 1.76
C PHE A 227 -0.91 -12.97 2.11
N PRO A 228 -1.56 -12.45 3.17
CA PRO A 228 -2.86 -12.95 3.62
C PRO A 228 -4.01 -12.27 2.87
N PRO A 229 -5.25 -12.77 3.02
CA PRO A 229 -6.44 -12.01 2.69
C PRO A 229 -6.49 -10.70 3.51
N LEU A 230 -6.85 -9.59 2.86
CA LEU A 230 -6.95 -8.28 3.50
C LEU A 230 -8.36 -8.06 4.07
N LYS A 231 -8.44 -7.67 5.34
CA LYS A 231 -9.71 -7.40 6.04
C LYS A 231 -10.35 -6.09 5.57
N SER A 232 -9.53 -5.11 5.21
CA SER A 232 -9.99 -3.81 4.73
C SER A 232 -10.56 -3.82 3.31
N LEU A 233 -10.40 -4.94 2.56
CA LEU A 233 -10.93 -5.03 1.19
C LEU A 233 -12.46 -4.89 1.16
N SER A 234 -13.19 -5.56 2.05
CA SER A 234 -14.64 -5.45 2.10
C SER A 234 -15.11 -4.02 2.41
N VAL A 235 -14.41 -3.33 3.31
CA VAL A 235 -14.71 -1.93 3.64
C VAL A 235 -14.49 -1.02 2.44
N LEU A 236 -13.39 -1.21 1.70
CA LEU A 236 -13.13 -0.47 0.46
C LEU A 236 -14.24 -0.70 -0.57
N GLN A 237 -14.63 -1.96 -0.78
CA GLN A 237 -15.67 -2.34 -1.71
C GLN A 237 -17.03 -1.73 -1.34
N ASP A 238 -17.41 -1.74 -0.07
CA ASP A 238 -18.66 -1.19 0.39
C ASP A 238 -18.72 0.34 0.26
N VAL A 239 -17.67 1.06 0.66
CA VAL A 239 -17.60 2.53 0.57
C VAL A 239 -17.58 2.99 -0.89
N MET A 240 -16.91 2.28 -1.78
CA MET A 240 -16.82 2.65 -3.20
C MET A 240 -18.08 2.27 -4.01
N ARG A 241 -19.09 1.65 -3.38
CA ARG A 241 -20.36 1.24 -4.00
C ARG A 241 -21.35 2.40 -4.16
N THR A 242 -21.21 3.41 -3.33
CA THR A 242 -22.04 4.62 -3.32
C THR A 242 -21.48 5.69 -4.23
#